data_48e276c75d725cb9fbc0806144674ccf
#
_entry.id   48e276c75d725cb9fbc0806144674ccf
#
_cell.length_a   1.000
_cell.length_b   1.000
_cell.length_c   1.000
_cell.angle_alpha   90.00
_cell.angle_beta   90.00
_cell.angle_gamma   90.00
#
_symmetry.space_group_name_H-M   'P 1'
#
loop_
_entity.id
_entity.type
_entity.pdbx_description
1 polymer ?
#
loop_
_entity_poly.entity_id
_entity_poly.type
_entity_poly.pdbx_seq_one_letter_code
_entity_poly.pdbx_strand_id
1 'polypeptide(L)'
;MYRRMRYASEFSKNQQSRGEIIKKKEAEVKAKQDELLEAKATKDELMKEAKNTQENLKGKKEERETLVQELNKQKKQLEQNLAQQRKKFANLNQQIDRLIQQEIAAAEARRKAAEAKRKKQAAEAEAKKKAEANSKKGKKGKSASKSKETTKKTATPKFHEPDDVDAKLNSNFAANRGKLPPPVAGGFSVTSKFGRYQVDGLANVTLDNKGCNLTAPSGARAQSIFEGEVTKVVNIGGAYTIIIRHGSYYSVYSNLSAVHVTAGTKVSARQGLGVLAGDGAGNSMLHFQLRRNTEKLNPLSWIRH
;
A
#
# COMPACT_ATOMS: atom_id res chain seq x y z
N MET A 1 104.04 62.06 -32.61
CA MET A 1 102.75 62.42 -31.97
C MET A 1 101.57 61.59 -32.44
N TYR A 2 101.41 61.21 -33.66
CA TYR A 2 100.26 60.56 -34.28
C TYR A 2 99.92 59.17 -33.67
N ARG A 3 100.83 58.34 -33.30
CA ARG A 3 100.60 56.98 -32.70
C ARG A 3 100.01 57.08 -31.31
N ARG A 4 100.36 58.08 -30.48
CA ARG A 4 99.78 58.26 -29.11
C ARG A 4 98.39 58.74 -29.18
N MET A 5 97.97 59.60 -30.11
CA MET A 5 96.62 60.05 -30.30
C MET A 5 95.72 58.94 -30.80
N ARG A 6 96.18 58.09 -31.64
CA ARG A 6 95.44 56.93 -32.14
C ARG A 6 95.18 55.91 -31.02
N TYR A 7 96.18 55.59 -30.19
CA TYR A 7 95.97 54.76 -29.00
C TYR A 7 95.02 55.33 -27.97
N ALA A 8 95.10 56.66 -27.74
CA ALA A 8 94.16 57.33 -26.84
C ALA A 8 92.72 57.24 -27.37
N SER A 9 92.51 57.46 -28.66
CA SER A 9 91.21 57.37 -29.33
C SER A 9 90.68 55.95 -29.34
N GLU A 10 91.48 54.94 -29.60
CA GLU A 10 91.05 53.51 -29.51
C GLU A 10 90.77 53.06 -28.09
N PHE A 11 91.54 53.55 -27.11
CA PHE A 11 91.28 53.31 -25.68
C PHE A 11 89.96 53.98 -25.23
N SER A 12 89.70 55.18 -25.64
CA SER A 12 88.46 55.94 -25.35
C SER A 12 87.24 55.18 -25.95
N LYS A 13 87.33 54.77 -27.21
CA LYS A 13 86.26 53.96 -27.85
C LYS A 13 86.03 52.67 -27.16
N ASN A 14 87.12 52.00 -26.77
CA ASN A 14 86.98 50.69 -26.03
C ASN A 14 86.33 50.89 -24.65
N GLN A 15 86.68 52.00 -23.93
CA GLN A 15 86.04 52.31 -22.66
C GLN A 15 84.56 52.67 -22.85
N GLN A 16 84.22 53.42 -23.90
CA GLN A 16 82.82 53.74 -24.23
C GLN A 16 82.03 52.48 -24.57
N SER A 17 82.59 51.60 -25.40
CA SER A 17 81.96 50.30 -25.75
C SER A 17 81.75 49.41 -24.53
N ARG A 18 82.74 49.30 -23.62
CA ARG A 18 82.60 48.60 -22.31
C ARG A 18 81.54 49.25 -21.44
N GLY A 19 81.47 50.59 -21.38
CA GLY A 19 80.42 51.28 -20.65
C GLY A 19 79.02 50.99 -21.17
N GLU A 20 78.85 50.92 -22.51
CA GLU A 20 77.56 50.51 -23.11
C GLU A 20 77.18 49.08 -22.84
N ILE A 21 78.12 48.12 -22.87
CA ILE A 21 77.91 46.72 -22.53
C ILE A 21 77.51 46.58 -21.05
N ILE A 22 78.16 47.30 -20.14
CA ILE A 22 77.83 47.27 -18.73
C ILE A 22 76.42 47.80 -18.53
N LYS A 23 76.06 48.95 -19.12
CA LYS A 23 74.71 49.57 -19.04
C LYS A 23 73.65 48.57 -19.59
N LYS A 24 73.91 47.88 -20.70
CA LYS A 24 72.99 46.84 -21.22
C LYS A 24 72.84 45.70 -20.27
N LYS A 25 73.94 45.18 -19.68
CA LYS A 25 73.86 44.08 -18.71
C LYS A 25 73.18 44.53 -17.39
N GLU A 26 73.41 45.78 -16.94
CA GLU A 26 72.67 46.31 -15.79
C GLU A 26 71.17 46.40 -16.05
N ALA A 27 70.76 46.82 -17.24
CA ALA A 27 69.35 46.80 -17.62
C ALA A 27 68.76 45.38 -17.75
N GLU A 28 69.52 44.45 -18.32
CA GLU A 28 69.09 43.05 -18.37
C GLU A 28 68.97 42.40 -16.97
N VAL A 29 69.89 42.67 -16.06
CA VAL A 29 69.86 42.17 -14.70
C VAL A 29 68.67 42.77 -13.96
N LYS A 30 68.45 44.07 -14.12
CA LYS A 30 67.27 44.76 -13.51
C LYS A 30 65.95 44.20 -14.03
N ALA A 31 65.78 44.00 -15.34
CA ALA A 31 64.63 43.41 -15.95
C ALA A 31 64.37 41.98 -15.42
N LYS A 32 65.45 41.17 -15.28
CA LYS A 32 65.31 39.86 -14.67
C LYS A 32 64.97 39.84 -13.20
N GLN A 33 65.47 40.84 -12.44
CA GLN A 33 65.06 41.03 -11.03
C GLN A 33 63.61 41.37 -10.89
N ASP A 34 63.12 42.29 -11.73
CA ASP A 34 61.69 42.70 -11.74
C ASP A 34 60.77 41.51 -12.12
N GLU A 35 61.15 40.73 -13.15
CA GLU A 35 60.46 39.49 -13.55
C GLU A 35 60.44 38.44 -12.43
N LEU A 36 61.54 38.29 -11.72
CA LEU A 36 61.67 37.32 -10.62
C LEU A 36 60.87 37.74 -9.39
N LEU A 37 60.75 39.03 -9.11
CA LEU A 37 59.90 39.57 -8.06
C LEU A 37 58.42 39.36 -8.37
N GLU A 38 58.02 39.61 -9.63
CA GLU A 38 56.62 39.38 -10.09
C GLU A 38 56.28 37.91 -10.06
N ALA A 39 57.16 37.00 -10.56
CA ALA A 39 56.96 35.56 -10.47
C ALA A 39 56.92 35.05 -9.04
N LYS A 40 57.66 35.64 -8.11
CA LYS A 40 57.57 35.30 -6.68
C LYS A 40 56.25 35.76 -6.08
N ALA A 41 55.78 36.95 -6.37
CA ALA A 41 54.50 37.46 -5.89
C ALA A 41 53.32 36.56 -6.37
N THR A 42 53.29 36.22 -7.67
CA THR A 42 52.27 35.30 -8.24
C THR A 42 52.33 33.91 -7.63
N LYS A 43 53.50 33.40 -7.37
CA LYS A 43 53.70 32.11 -6.69
C LYS A 43 53.12 32.12 -5.24
N ASP A 44 53.41 33.19 -4.50
CA ASP A 44 52.94 33.34 -3.12
C ASP A 44 51.40 33.48 -3.07
N GLU A 45 50.79 34.17 -4.04
CA GLU A 45 49.34 34.26 -4.20
C GLU A 45 48.68 32.90 -4.53
N LEU A 46 49.25 32.19 -5.53
CA LEU A 46 48.80 30.83 -5.88
C LEU A 46 48.95 29.86 -4.72
N MET A 47 50.02 29.93 -3.94
CA MET A 47 50.19 29.09 -2.73
C MET A 47 49.13 29.40 -1.66
N LYS A 48 48.75 30.66 -1.51
CA LYS A 48 47.70 31.09 -0.57
C LYS A 48 46.33 30.58 -1.03
N GLU A 49 46.03 30.70 -2.31
CA GLU A 49 44.79 30.20 -2.91
C GLU A 49 44.70 28.66 -2.80
N ALA A 50 45.81 27.95 -3.08
CA ALA A 50 45.88 26.49 -2.95
C ALA A 50 45.62 26.03 -1.49
N LYS A 51 46.16 26.72 -0.50
CA LYS A 51 45.87 26.41 0.92
C LYS A 51 44.41 26.65 1.26
N ASN A 52 43.82 27.76 0.85
CA ASN A 52 42.41 28.06 1.09
C ASN A 52 41.50 27.04 0.43
N THR A 53 41.80 26.60 -0.80
CA THR A 53 41.04 25.55 -1.48
C THR A 53 41.19 24.18 -0.81
N GLN A 54 42.38 23.85 -0.31
CA GLN A 54 42.62 22.63 0.44
C GLN A 54 41.85 22.59 1.76
N GLU A 55 41.82 23.69 2.52
CA GLU A 55 41.02 23.81 3.75
C GLU A 55 39.52 23.71 3.47
N ASN A 56 39.02 24.39 2.44
CA ASN A 56 37.61 24.27 2.02
C ASN A 56 37.23 22.85 1.57
N LEU A 57 38.12 22.17 0.85
CA LEU A 57 37.89 20.77 0.45
C LEU A 57 37.89 19.83 1.64
N LYS A 58 38.77 20.07 2.62
CA LYS A 58 38.77 19.30 3.85
C LYS A 58 37.47 19.47 4.63
N GLY A 59 37.01 20.69 4.83
CA GLY A 59 35.72 20.97 5.48
C GLY A 59 34.54 20.33 4.77
N LYS A 60 34.46 20.46 3.44
CA LYS A 60 33.42 19.81 2.65
C LYS A 60 33.47 18.28 2.69
N LYS A 61 34.65 17.70 2.83
CA LYS A 61 34.81 16.26 3.01
C LYS A 61 34.27 15.78 4.33
N GLU A 62 34.61 16.47 5.42
CA GLU A 62 34.12 16.17 6.77
C GLU A 62 32.58 16.32 6.85
N GLU A 63 32.03 17.37 6.25
CA GLU A 63 30.58 17.58 6.16
C GLU A 63 29.87 16.46 5.39
N ARG A 64 30.44 16.01 4.27
CA ARG A 64 29.92 14.86 3.52
C ARG A 64 30.00 13.55 4.30
N GLU A 65 31.08 13.31 5.02
CA GLU A 65 31.24 12.11 5.85
C GLU A 65 30.20 12.06 6.96
N THR A 66 29.94 13.17 7.63
CA THR A 66 28.89 13.26 8.66
C THR A 66 27.50 13.05 8.07
N LEU A 67 27.20 13.64 6.91
CA LEU A 67 25.93 13.45 6.22
C LEU A 67 25.71 11.99 5.79
N VAL A 68 26.75 11.34 5.26
CA VAL A 68 26.69 9.91 4.90
C VAL A 68 26.43 9.03 6.12
N GLN A 69 27.05 9.32 7.26
CA GLN A 69 26.80 8.59 8.51
C GLN A 69 25.35 8.77 8.98
N GLU A 70 24.84 9.99 8.93
CA GLU A 70 23.45 10.28 9.30
C GLU A 70 22.44 9.58 8.37
N LEU A 71 22.66 9.67 7.05
CA LEU A 71 21.83 8.96 6.06
C LEU A 71 21.83 7.44 6.26
N ASN A 72 23.00 6.86 6.57
CA ASN A 72 23.09 5.42 6.86
C ASN A 72 22.33 5.05 8.13
N LYS A 73 22.36 5.90 9.16
CA LYS A 73 21.58 5.72 10.39
C LYS A 73 20.07 5.77 10.12
N GLN A 74 19.61 6.78 9.37
CA GLN A 74 18.22 6.94 8.98
C GLN A 74 17.76 5.75 8.12
N LYS A 75 18.56 5.30 7.15
CA LYS A 75 18.29 4.12 6.33
C LYS A 75 18.08 2.88 7.19
N LYS A 76 18.96 2.62 8.15
CA LYS A 76 18.85 1.48 9.07
C LYS A 76 17.58 1.53 9.93
N GLN A 77 17.22 2.72 10.44
CA GLN A 77 15.97 2.91 11.18
C GLN A 77 14.74 2.64 10.31
N LEU A 78 14.75 3.14 9.07
CA LEU A 78 13.66 2.92 8.12
C LEU A 78 13.50 1.45 7.77
N GLU A 79 14.60 0.73 7.54
CA GLU A 79 14.60 -0.72 7.29
C GLU A 79 14.02 -1.51 8.48
N GLN A 80 14.38 -1.14 9.71
CA GLN A 80 13.83 -1.75 10.92
C GLN A 80 12.32 -1.50 11.06
N ASN A 81 11.87 -0.26 10.84
CA ASN A 81 10.45 0.09 10.87
C ASN A 81 9.65 -0.68 9.80
N LEU A 82 10.21 -0.77 8.59
CA LEU A 82 9.62 -1.53 7.49
C LEU A 82 9.49 -3.03 7.85
N ALA A 83 10.54 -3.62 8.45
CA ALA A 83 10.51 -5.02 8.88
C ALA A 83 9.44 -5.26 9.97
N GLN A 84 9.30 -4.34 10.92
CA GLN A 84 8.25 -4.41 11.94
C GLN A 84 6.85 -4.30 11.34
N GLN A 85 6.64 -3.37 10.41
CA GLN A 85 5.35 -3.22 9.72
C GLN A 85 5.02 -4.48 8.91
N ARG A 86 5.97 -5.05 8.19
CA ARG A 86 5.78 -6.33 7.47
C ARG A 86 5.33 -7.45 8.40
N LYS A 87 5.95 -7.59 9.59
CA LYS A 87 5.54 -8.57 10.60
C LYS A 87 4.10 -8.33 11.07
N LYS A 88 3.72 -7.07 11.36
CA LYS A 88 2.35 -6.72 11.75
C LYS A 88 1.34 -7.08 10.65
N PHE A 89 1.61 -6.76 9.39
CA PHE A 89 0.75 -7.12 8.27
C PHE A 89 0.67 -8.62 8.03
N ALA A 90 1.77 -9.36 8.19
CA ALA A 90 1.76 -10.81 8.06
C ALA A 90 0.88 -11.46 9.14
N ASN A 91 1.01 -11.01 10.39
CA ASN A 91 0.18 -11.47 11.50
C ASN A 91 -1.31 -11.15 11.28
N LEU A 92 -1.62 -9.93 10.84
CA LEU A 92 -2.98 -9.53 10.50
C LEU A 92 -3.57 -10.45 9.42
N ASN A 93 -2.85 -10.67 8.33
CA ASN A 93 -3.30 -11.55 7.25
C ASN A 93 -3.52 -12.99 7.74
N GLN A 94 -2.62 -13.51 8.57
CA GLN A 94 -2.75 -14.85 9.15
C GLN A 94 -4.00 -14.98 10.04
N GLN A 95 -4.28 -13.98 10.86
CA GLN A 95 -5.48 -13.95 11.69
C GLN A 95 -6.75 -13.87 10.83
N ILE A 96 -6.76 -13.03 9.81
CA ILE A 96 -7.87 -12.94 8.85
C ILE A 96 -8.08 -14.30 8.15
N ASP A 97 -7.01 -14.96 7.69
CA ASP A 97 -7.08 -16.26 7.05
C ASP A 97 -7.72 -17.31 7.97
N ARG A 98 -7.32 -17.35 9.24
CA ARG A 98 -7.91 -18.25 10.26
C ARG A 98 -9.39 -17.96 10.50
N LEU A 99 -9.76 -16.69 10.64
CA LEU A 99 -11.16 -16.31 10.88
C LEU A 99 -12.06 -16.67 9.71
N ILE A 100 -11.61 -16.48 8.49
CA ILE A 100 -12.37 -16.84 7.29
C ILE A 100 -12.49 -18.38 7.17
N GLN A 101 -11.43 -19.12 7.43
CA GLN A 101 -11.50 -20.59 7.44
C GLN A 101 -12.50 -21.10 8.48
N GLN A 102 -12.49 -20.53 9.68
CA GLN A 102 -13.46 -20.86 10.74
C GLN A 102 -14.89 -20.55 10.31
N GLU A 103 -15.11 -19.42 9.64
CA GLU A 103 -16.43 -19.03 9.16
C GLU A 103 -16.93 -19.95 8.03
N ILE A 104 -16.06 -20.32 7.09
CA ILE A 104 -16.40 -21.29 6.03
C ILE A 104 -16.78 -22.64 6.64
N ALA A 105 -15.98 -23.14 7.60
CA ALA A 105 -16.27 -24.39 8.29
C ALA A 105 -17.60 -24.34 9.09
N ALA A 106 -17.87 -23.20 9.76
CA ALA A 106 -19.11 -22.98 10.47
C ALA A 106 -20.32 -22.91 9.52
N ALA A 107 -20.18 -22.23 8.39
CA ALA A 107 -21.21 -22.14 7.36
C ALA A 107 -21.53 -23.53 6.76
N GLU A 108 -20.51 -24.33 6.45
CA GLU A 108 -20.68 -25.70 5.98
C GLU A 108 -21.34 -26.60 7.03
N ALA A 109 -20.97 -26.46 8.31
CA ALA A 109 -21.60 -27.21 9.40
C ALA A 109 -23.08 -26.83 9.55
N ARG A 110 -23.43 -25.54 9.48
CA ARG A 110 -24.83 -25.05 9.51
C ARG A 110 -25.63 -25.63 8.33
N ARG A 111 -25.03 -25.64 7.13
CA ARG A 111 -25.66 -26.21 5.92
C ARG A 111 -25.93 -27.70 6.05
N LYS A 112 -24.94 -28.50 6.51
CA LYS A 112 -25.10 -29.93 6.77
C LYS A 112 -26.18 -30.20 7.82
N ALA A 113 -26.23 -29.42 8.89
CA ALA A 113 -27.24 -29.52 9.93
C ALA A 113 -28.65 -29.16 9.41
N ALA A 114 -28.79 -28.14 8.59
CA ALA A 114 -30.06 -27.78 7.95
C ALA A 114 -30.54 -28.88 6.99
N GLU A 115 -29.65 -29.44 6.18
CA GLU A 115 -29.96 -30.52 5.27
C GLU A 115 -30.41 -31.79 6.03
N ALA A 116 -29.72 -32.11 7.12
CA ALA A 116 -30.10 -33.27 7.99
C ALA A 116 -31.47 -33.05 8.62
N LYS A 117 -31.79 -31.83 9.12
CA LYS A 117 -33.14 -31.50 9.63
C LYS A 117 -34.19 -31.59 8.53
N ARG A 118 -33.92 -31.16 7.33
CA ARG A 118 -34.83 -31.24 6.17
C ARG A 118 -35.11 -32.69 5.79
N LYS A 119 -34.07 -33.54 5.73
CA LYS A 119 -34.24 -34.98 5.48
C LYS A 119 -35.08 -35.66 6.54
N LYS A 120 -34.89 -35.34 7.83
CA LYS A 120 -35.74 -35.85 8.93
C LYS A 120 -37.19 -35.38 8.79
N GLN A 121 -37.43 -34.10 8.53
CA GLN A 121 -38.79 -33.57 8.36
C GLN A 121 -39.49 -34.14 7.12
N ALA A 122 -38.76 -34.33 6.01
CA ALA A 122 -39.29 -34.99 4.82
C ALA A 122 -39.69 -36.48 5.09
N ALA A 123 -38.83 -37.21 5.81
CA ALA A 123 -39.10 -38.59 6.21
C ALA A 123 -40.31 -38.71 7.18
N GLU A 124 -40.43 -37.78 8.15
CA GLU A 124 -41.61 -37.72 9.04
C GLU A 124 -42.89 -37.36 8.29
N ALA A 125 -42.82 -36.43 7.33
CA ALA A 125 -43.96 -36.06 6.49
C ALA A 125 -44.41 -37.20 5.58
N GLU A 126 -43.44 -37.97 5.04
CA GLU A 126 -43.75 -39.15 4.24
C GLU A 126 -44.31 -40.30 5.09
N ALA A 127 -43.78 -40.49 6.32
CA ALA A 127 -44.34 -41.48 7.28
C ALA A 127 -45.76 -41.10 7.70
N LYS A 128 -46.06 -39.82 7.98
CA LYS A 128 -47.42 -39.33 8.26
C LYS A 128 -48.36 -39.54 7.07
N LYS A 129 -47.94 -39.24 5.84
CA LYS A 129 -48.72 -39.50 4.64
C LYS A 129 -49.03 -40.98 4.42
N LYS A 130 -48.06 -41.87 4.69
CA LYS A 130 -48.26 -43.34 4.64
C LYS A 130 -49.21 -43.82 5.72
N ALA A 131 -49.14 -43.27 6.94
CA ALA A 131 -50.06 -43.60 8.02
C ALA A 131 -51.48 -43.14 7.75
N GLU A 132 -51.69 -41.92 7.20
CA GLU A 132 -53.00 -41.42 6.78
C GLU A 132 -53.56 -42.16 5.56
N ALA A 133 -52.74 -42.62 4.61
CA ALA A 133 -53.17 -43.44 3.50
C ALA A 133 -53.63 -44.85 3.93
N ASN A 134 -52.99 -45.39 5.00
CA ASN A 134 -53.36 -46.69 5.53
C ASN A 134 -54.62 -46.64 6.39
N SER A 135 -54.92 -45.51 7.04
CA SER A 135 -56.18 -45.31 7.80
C SER A 135 -57.42 -45.08 6.91
N LYS A 136 -57.23 -44.65 5.64
CA LYS A 136 -58.32 -44.45 4.67
C LYS A 136 -58.73 -45.72 3.88
N LYS A 137 -57.99 -46.82 4.03
CA LYS A 137 -58.33 -48.06 3.36
C LYS A 137 -59.47 -48.93 4.07
N GLY A 138 -60.01 -48.42 5.21
CA GLY A 138 -60.96 -49.12 6.07
C GLY A 138 -62.42 -48.61 6.02
N LYS A 139 -62.83 -47.75 5.11
CA LYS A 139 -64.26 -47.39 4.97
C LYS A 139 -64.61 -47.16 3.52
N LYS A 140 -65.12 -48.22 2.89
CA LYS A 140 -65.84 -48.17 1.61
C LYS A 140 -67.32 -48.00 1.93
N GLY A 141 -67.94 -46.87 1.59
CA GLY A 141 -69.38 -46.67 1.72
C GLY A 141 -69.79 -45.40 0.90
N LYS A 142 -70.54 -45.72 -0.18
CA LYS A 142 -71.21 -44.85 -1.15
C LYS A 142 -71.66 -43.49 -0.69
N SER A 143 -71.44 -42.45 -1.46
CA SER A 143 -72.56 -41.67 -2.10
C SER A 143 -71.96 -40.55 -2.98
N ALA A 144 -72.57 -40.43 -4.16
CA ALA A 144 -72.31 -39.39 -5.15
C ALA A 144 -72.98 -38.08 -4.75
N SER A 145 -72.35 -36.97 -4.93
CA SER A 145 -73.00 -35.72 -5.41
C SER A 145 -71.93 -34.70 -5.88
N LYS A 146 -72.29 -34.11 -6.96
CA LYS A 146 -71.65 -33.14 -7.82
C LYS A 146 -71.74 -31.74 -7.20
N SER A 147 -70.66 -31.06 -6.98
CA SER A 147 -70.70 -29.61 -6.95
C SER A 147 -69.34 -29.06 -7.30
N LYS A 148 -69.39 -28.16 -8.21
CA LYS A 148 -68.29 -27.42 -8.86
C LYS A 148 -68.12 -26.15 -8.04
N GLU A 149 -66.98 -25.95 -7.44
CA GLU A 149 -66.65 -24.61 -6.96
C GLU A 149 -65.15 -24.36 -6.90
N THR A 150 -64.85 -23.20 -7.38
CA THR A 150 -63.67 -22.44 -7.60
C THR A 150 -62.64 -22.50 -6.50
N THR A 151 -61.44 -23.05 -6.75
CA THR A 151 -60.31 -22.98 -5.85
C THR A 151 -59.58 -21.66 -5.97
N LYS A 152 -59.80 -20.82 -4.97
CA LYS A 152 -58.98 -19.68 -4.67
C LYS A 152 -57.57 -20.19 -4.24
N LYS A 153 -56.57 -19.92 -5.06
CA LYS A 153 -55.15 -20.19 -4.73
C LYS A 153 -54.74 -19.32 -3.57
N THR A 154 -54.73 -19.92 -2.39
CA THR A 154 -53.98 -19.36 -1.24
C THR A 154 -52.52 -19.53 -1.51
N ALA A 155 -51.84 -18.41 -1.73
CA ALA A 155 -50.39 -18.38 -1.84
C ALA A 155 -49.78 -18.74 -0.48
N THR A 156 -49.26 -19.94 -0.37
CA THR A 156 -48.35 -20.34 0.69
C THR A 156 -47.12 -19.44 0.63
N PRO A 157 -46.67 -18.83 1.73
CA PRO A 157 -45.44 -18.07 1.71
C PRO A 157 -44.31 -19.05 1.36
N LYS A 158 -43.66 -18.82 0.25
CA LYS A 158 -42.43 -19.51 -0.13
C LYS A 158 -41.38 -19.14 0.92
N PHE A 159 -41.13 -20.06 1.84
CA PHE A 159 -39.98 -20.03 2.71
C PHE A 159 -38.74 -20.04 1.78
N HIS A 160 -38.03 -18.92 1.70
CA HIS A 160 -36.78 -18.84 0.95
C HIS A 160 -35.75 -19.74 1.64
N GLU A 161 -35.34 -20.76 0.95
CA GLU A 161 -34.28 -21.67 1.41
C GLU A 161 -32.95 -20.88 1.54
N PRO A 162 -32.15 -21.11 2.60
CA PRO A 162 -30.88 -20.44 2.79
C PRO A 162 -29.90 -20.57 1.59
N ASP A 163 -29.96 -21.70 0.88
CA ASP A 163 -29.14 -21.97 -0.30
C ASP A 163 -29.52 -21.09 -1.52
N ASP A 164 -30.80 -20.77 -1.68
CA ASP A 164 -31.28 -19.90 -2.76
C ASP A 164 -30.87 -18.43 -2.54
N VAL A 165 -30.79 -17.98 -1.29
CA VAL A 165 -30.35 -16.61 -0.95
C VAL A 165 -28.85 -16.46 -1.23
N ASP A 166 -28.05 -17.42 -0.82
CA ASP A 166 -26.60 -17.40 -1.07
C ASP A 166 -26.28 -17.54 -2.56
N ALA A 167 -27.01 -18.37 -3.31
CA ALA A 167 -26.87 -18.51 -4.76
C ALA A 167 -27.22 -17.19 -5.50
N LYS A 168 -28.28 -16.50 -5.11
CA LYS A 168 -28.65 -15.19 -5.64
C LYS A 168 -27.63 -14.12 -5.30
N LEU A 169 -27.16 -14.07 -4.04
CA LEU A 169 -26.11 -13.15 -3.62
C LEU A 169 -24.83 -13.38 -4.44
N ASN A 170 -24.42 -14.62 -4.66
CA ASN A 170 -23.26 -14.97 -5.46
C ASN A 170 -23.37 -14.49 -6.91
N SER A 171 -24.51 -14.76 -7.57
CA SER A 171 -24.73 -14.33 -8.96
C SER A 171 -24.79 -12.83 -9.09
N ASN A 172 -25.46 -12.15 -8.17
CA ASN A 172 -25.57 -10.70 -8.15
C ASN A 172 -24.22 -10.03 -7.83
N PHE A 173 -23.45 -10.57 -6.89
CA PHE A 173 -22.13 -10.05 -6.58
C PHE A 173 -21.18 -10.18 -7.77
N ALA A 174 -21.14 -11.35 -8.42
CA ALA A 174 -20.31 -11.62 -9.60
C ALA A 174 -20.68 -10.73 -10.79
N ALA A 175 -21.97 -10.49 -11.01
CA ALA A 175 -22.49 -9.64 -12.10
C ALA A 175 -22.11 -8.15 -11.92
N ASN A 176 -21.84 -7.72 -10.68
CA ASN A 176 -21.43 -6.36 -10.34
C ASN A 176 -19.91 -6.14 -10.33
N ARG A 177 -19.13 -7.07 -10.87
CA ARG A 177 -17.67 -6.88 -11.00
C ARG A 177 -17.34 -5.60 -11.75
N GLY A 178 -16.48 -4.75 -11.18
CA GLY A 178 -16.09 -3.44 -11.71
C GLY A 178 -17.15 -2.33 -11.52
N LYS A 179 -18.30 -2.66 -10.91
CA LYS A 179 -19.39 -1.71 -10.65
C LYS A 179 -19.69 -1.51 -9.15
N LEU A 180 -19.03 -2.26 -8.28
CA LEU A 180 -19.24 -2.15 -6.86
C LEU A 180 -18.85 -0.76 -6.34
N PRO A 181 -19.56 -0.19 -5.36
CA PRO A 181 -19.18 1.06 -4.74
C PRO A 181 -17.83 0.94 -4.04
N PRO A 182 -17.09 2.05 -3.90
CA PRO A 182 -15.85 2.02 -3.14
C PRO A 182 -16.09 1.68 -1.66
N PRO A 183 -15.11 1.05 -0.98
CA PRO A 183 -15.25 0.67 0.43
C PRO A 183 -15.02 1.85 1.39
N VAL A 184 -14.69 3.03 0.89
CA VAL A 184 -14.52 4.27 1.63
C VAL A 184 -15.55 5.28 1.13
N ALA A 185 -16.23 5.95 2.04
CA ALA A 185 -17.13 7.04 1.71
C ALA A 185 -16.33 8.32 1.43
N GLY A 186 -16.57 8.95 0.29
CA GLY A 186 -15.87 10.16 -0.16
C GLY A 186 -14.65 9.85 -1.04
N GLY A 187 -13.75 10.84 -1.15
CA GLY A 187 -12.54 10.72 -1.95
C GLY A 187 -11.48 9.86 -1.27
N PHE A 188 -10.77 9.05 -2.04
CA PHE A 188 -9.65 8.24 -1.58
C PHE A 188 -8.59 8.10 -2.68
N SER A 189 -7.38 7.74 -2.29
CA SER A 189 -6.29 7.36 -3.19
C SER A 189 -5.82 5.94 -2.89
N VAL A 190 -5.35 5.24 -3.94
CA VAL A 190 -4.79 3.88 -3.80
C VAL A 190 -3.30 4.00 -3.50
N THR A 191 -2.91 3.75 -2.26
CA THR A 191 -1.51 3.81 -1.81
C THR A 191 -0.77 2.50 -2.01
N SER A 192 -1.49 1.37 -2.04
CA SER A 192 -0.88 0.04 -2.16
C SER A 192 -1.80 -0.88 -2.94
N LYS A 193 -1.30 -1.43 -4.05
CA LYS A 193 -2.08 -2.33 -4.93
C LYS A 193 -2.05 -3.77 -4.40
N PHE A 194 -2.92 -4.60 -4.94
CA PHE A 194 -2.97 -6.04 -4.69
C PHE A 194 -1.80 -6.76 -5.38
N GLY A 195 -1.26 -7.79 -4.73
CA GLY A 195 -0.24 -8.67 -5.28
C GLY A 195 1.17 -8.28 -4.87
N ARG A 196 2.13 -8.85 -5.59
CA ARG A 196 3.55 -8.60 -5.36
C ARG A 196 4.02 -7.48 -6.29
N TYR A 197 4.57 -6.41 -5.72
CA TYR A 197 5.11 -5.29 -6.48
C TYR A 197 6.31 -4.66 -5.77
N GLN A 198 7.17 -4.02 -6.55
CA GLN A 198 8.28 -3.23 -6.04
C GLN A 198 7.79 -1.85 -5.60
N VAL A 199 8.36 -1.33 -4.53
CA VAL A 199 8.06 0.04 -4.07
C VAL A 199 8.88 1.01 -4.89
N ASP A 200 8.22 2.00 -5.49
CA ASP A 200 8.88 3.05 -6.26
C ASP A 200 9.93 3.76 -5.40
N GLY A 201 11.14 3.92 -5.94
CA GLY A 201 12.29 4.50 -5.25
C GLY A 201 13.08 3.56 -4.32
N LEU A 202 12.63 2.30 -4.11
CA LEU A 202 13.32 1.29 -3.27
C LEU A 202 13.54 0.00 -4.06
N ALA A 203 14.60 -0.05 -4.87
CA ALA A 203 14.88 -1.14 -5.82
C ALA A 203 14.88 -2.56 -5.22
N ASN A 204 15.14 -2.70 -3.91
CA ASN A 204 15.24 -4.00 -3.23
C ASN A 204 14.06 -4.30 -2.30
N VAL A 205 12.98 -3.47 -2.33
CA VAL A 205 11.82 -3.65 -1.45
C VAL A 205 10.63 -4.15 -2.26
N THR A 206 10.35 -5.44 -2.13
CA THR A 206 9.13 -6.06 -2.69
C THR A 206 8.07 -6.16 -1.59
N LEU A 207 6.86 -5.69 -1.87
CA LEU A 207 5.68 -5.89 -1.04
C LEU A 207 4.78 -6.97 -1.64
N ASP A 208 4.19 -7.81 -0.78
CA ASP A 208 3.18 -8.80 -1.15
C ASP A 208 1.89 -8.46 -0.39
N ASN A 209 1.02 -7.70 -1.03
CA ASN A 209 -0.22 -7.24 -0.44
C ASN A 209 -1.39 -8.16 -0.83
N LYS A 210 -2.08 -8.70 0.16
CA LYS A 210 -3.24 -9.61 -0.04
C LYS A 210 -4.57 -8.87 -0.25
N GLY A 211 -4.52 -7.55 -0.29
CA GLY A 211 -5.61 -6.62 -0.55
C GLY A 211 -5.12 -5.36 -1.23
N CYS A 212 -5.78 -4.24 -0.98
CA CYS A 212 -5.30 -2.90 -1.36
C CYS A 212 -5.37 -1.97 -0.16
N ASN A 213 -4.49 -0.97 -0.12
CA ASN A 213 -4.55 0.10 0.87
C ASN A 213 -5.12 1.35 0.22
N LEU A 214 -6.13 1.89 0.85
CA LEU A 214 -6.85 3.08 0.41
C LEU A 214 -6.65 4.17 1.45
N THR A 215 -6.06 5.28 1.05
CA THR A 215 -5.84 6.45 1.91
C THR A 215 -6.89 7.49 1.64
N ALA A 216 -7.47 8.03 2.70
CA ALA A 216 -8.50 9.05 2.68
C ALA A 216 -8.22 10.11 3.75
N PRO A 217 -8.86 11.28 3.74
CA PRO A 217 -8.74 12.26 4.80
C PRO A 217 -9.08 11.68 6.19
N SER A 218 -8.51 12.28 7.24
CA SER A 218 -8.78 11.87 8.62
C SER A 218 -10.27 11.91 8.93
N GLY A 219 -10.76 10.88 9.64
CA GLY A 219 -12.18 10.73 9.97
C GLY A 219 -13.04 10.13 8.84
N ALA A 220 -12.46 9.72 7.72
CA ALA A 220 -13.17 9.02 6.65
C ALA A 220 -13.84 7.74 7.19
N ARG A 221 -14.98 7.37 6.57
CA ARG A 221 -15.79 6.23 7.00
C ARG A 221 -15.67 5.07 6.04
N ALA A 222 -15.56 3.87 6.59
CA ALA A 222 -15.71 2.64 5.82
C ALA A 222 -17.19 2.37 5.52
N GLN A 223 -17.48 1.88 4.33
CA GLN A 223 -18.82 1.48 3.89
C GLN A 223 -18.81 0.13 3.20
N SER A 224 -19.93 -0.60 3.28
CA SER A 224 -20.07 -1.89 2.63
C SER A 224 -20.10 -1.73 1.10
N ILE A 225 -19.36 -2.60 0.40
CA ILE A 225 -19.35 -2.63 -1.06
C ILE A 225 -20.59 -3.29 -1.66
N PHE A 226 -21.29 -4.12 -0.89
CA PHE A 226 -22.46 -4.87 -1.34
C PHE A 226 -23.33 -5.27 -0.16
N GLU A 227 -24.54 -5.76 -0.42
CA GLU A 227 -25.40 -6.35 0.61
C GLU A 227 -24.78 -7.64 1.17
N GLY A 228 -24.98 -7.91 2.45
CA GLY A 228 -24.41 -9.09 3.10
C GLY A 228 -24.67 -9.14 4.59
N GLU A 229 -23.96 -10.02 5.27
CA GLU A 229 -24.01 -10.22 6.70
C GLU A 229 -22.64 -10.06 7.33
N VAL A 230 -22.53 -9.27 8.38
CA VAL A 230 -21.30 -9.14 9.18
C VAL A 230 -21.05 -10.43 9.93
N THR A 231 -20.02 -11.18 9.56
CA THR A 231 -19.71 -12.47 10.21
C THR A 231 -18.85 -12.30 11.45
N LYS A 232 -17.88 -11.37 11.40
CA LYS A 232 -16.94 -11.11 12.50
C LYS A 232 -16.62 -9.63 12.62
N VAL A 233 -16.49 -9.20 13.87
CA VAL A 233 -15.87 -7.91 14.24
C VAL A 233 -14.82 -8.24 15.29
N VAL A 234 -13.55 -7.99 14.98
CA VAL A 234 -12.42 -8.32 15.86
C VAL A 234 -11.49 -7.13 16.01
N ASN A 235 -10.86 -7.01 17.16
CA ASN A 235 -9.77 -6.05 17.36
C ASN A 235 -8.42 -6.76 17.16
N ILE A 236 -7.59 -6.27 16.25
CA ILE A 236 -6.28 -6.83 15.95
C ILE A 236 -5.24 -5.72 16.02
N GLY A 237 -4.38 -5.79 17.02
CA GLY A 237 -3.29 -4.82 17.17
C GLY A 237 -3.75 -3.39 17.47
N GLY A 238 -4.90 -3.22 18.13
CA GLY A 238 -5.46 -1.91 18.49
C GLY A 238 -6.40 -1.30 17.46
N ALA A 239 -6.57 -1.94 16.30
CA ALA A 239 -7.51 -1.51 15.26
C ALA A 239 -8.58 -2.58 15.01
N TYR A 240 -9.79 -2.16 14.67
CA TYR A 240 -10.88 -3.09 14.36
C TYR A 240 -10.80 -3.58 12.92
N THR A 241 -11.21 -4.84 12.75
CA THR A 241 -11.39 -5.49 11.45
C THR A 241 -12.80 -6.05 11.38
N ILE A 242 -13.51 -5.75 10.29
CA ILE A 242 -14.85 -6.24 9.99
C ILE A 242 -14.76 -7.21 8.81
N ILE A 243 -15.41 -8.37 8.93
CA ILE A 243 -15.55 -9.34 7.86
C ILE A 243 -17.03 -9.45 7.50
N ILE A 244 -17.37 -9.22 6.24
CA ILE A 244 -18.74 -9.30 5.71
C ILE A 244 -18.79 -10.42 4.68
N ARG A 245 -19.83 -11.28 4.80
CA ARG A 245 -20.11 -12.36 3.87
C ARG A 245 -21.19 -11.92 2.86
N HIS A 246 -20.91 -12.14 1.59
CA HIS A 246 -21.80 -11.88 0.45
C HIS A 246 -22.02 -13.21 -0.32
N GLY A 247 -22.59 -14.22 0.35
CA GLY A 247 -22.64 -15.59 -0.16
C GLY A 247 -21.28 -16.29 -0.06
N SER A 248 -20.65 -16.64 -1.18
CA SER A 248 -19.28 -17.22 -1.23
C SER A 248 -18.17 -16.14 -1.26
N TYR A 249 -18.54 -14.86 -1.33
CA TYR A 249 -17.58 -13.76 -1.31
C TYR A 249 -17.47 -13.17 0.09
N TYR A 250 -16.27 -12.73 0.43
CA TYR A 250 -15.96 -12.09 1.71
C TYR A 250 -15.23 -10.77 1.46
N SER A 251 -15.74 -9.69 2.03
CA SER A 251 -15.05 -8.41 2.09
C SER A 251 -14.50 -8.17 3.49
N VAL A 252 -13.26 -7.72 3.58
CA VAL A 252 -12.54 -7.49 4.84
C VAL A 252 -12.12 -6.03 4.91
N TYR A 253 -12.52 -5.36 5.97
CA TYR A 253 -12.24 -3.96 6.25
C TYR A 253 -11.38 -3.89 7.51
N SER A 254 -10.10 -3.59 7.36
CA SER A 254 -9.16 -3.51 8.48
C SER A 254 -8.61 -2.10 8.66
N ASN A 255 -8.12 -1.84 9.86
CA ASN A 255 -7.60 -0.54 10.29
C ASN A 255 -8.72 0.49 10.57
N LEU A 256 -9.74 0.07 11.34
CA LEU A 256 -10.81 0.95 11.82
C LEU A 256 -10.54 1.36 13.27
N SER A 257 -10.75 2.62 13.58
CA SER A 257 -10.69 3.16 14.96
C SER A 257 -11.99 2.92 15.74
N ALA A 258 -13.12 2.93 15.04
CA ALA A 258 -14.43 2.67 15.62
C ALA A 258 -15.29 1.86 14.64
N VAL A 259 -16.22 1.06 15.19
CA VAL A 259 -17.15 0.22 14.43
C VAL A 259 -18.60 0.53 14.85
N HIS A 260 -19.51 0.55 13.87
CA HIS A 260 -20.93 0.85 14.08
C HIS A 260 -21.83 -0.37 13.84
N VAL A 261 -21.23 -1.53 13.59
CA VAL A 261 -21.93 -2.79 13.29
C VAL A 261 -21.40 -3.90 14.18
N THR A 262 -22.22 -4.92 14.42
CA THR A 262 -21.87 -6.11 15.21
C THR A 262 -21.98 -7.36 14.35
N ALA A 263 -21.37 -8.45 14.80
CA ALA A 263 -21.53 -9.75 14.14
C ALA A 263 -23.02 -10.18 14.08
N GLY A 264 -23.45 -10.71 12.94
CA GLY A 264 -24.84 -11.06 12.65
C GLY A 264 -25.67 -9.92 12.04
N THR A 265 -25.15 -8.68 11.99
CA THR A 265 -25.87 -7.56 11.38
C THR A 265 -25.91 -7.72 9.86
N LYS A 266 -27.10 -7.62 9.27
CA LYS A 266 -27.28 -7.51 7.82
C LYS A 266 -26.98 -6.07 7.40
N VAL A 267 -26.18 -5.92 6.35
CA VAL A 267 -25.79 -4.62 5.81
C VAL A 267 -26.16 -4.51 4.35
N SER A 268 -26.54 -3.30 3.94
CA SER A 268 -26.80 -2.95 2.53
C SER A 268 -25.56 -2.36 1.87
N ALA A 269 -25.55 -2.31 0.54
CA ALA A 269 -24.51 -1.60 -0.20
C ALA A 269 -24.43 -0.13 0.25
N ARG A 270 -23.22 0.41 0.41
CA ARG A 270 -22.92 1.78 0.92
C ARG A 270 -23.32 2.05 2.37
N GLN A 271 -23.75 1.06 3.11
CA GLN A 271 -24.00 1.23 4.54
C GLN A 271 -22.69 1.50 5.29
N GLY A 272 -22.66 2.52 6.15
CA GLY A 272 -21.53 2.86 6.99
C GLY A 272 -21.20 1.75 7.98
N LEU A 273 -19.93 1.37 8.07
CA LEU A 273 -19.44 0.28 8.92
C LEU A 273 -18.69 0.79 10.15
N GLY A 274 -17.99 1.90 10.00
CA GLY A 274 -17.15 2.46 11.05
C GLY A 274 -16.28 3.59 10.55
N VAL A 275 -15.37 4.07 11.41
CA VAL A 275 -14.41 5.15 11.11
C VAL A 275 -13.03 4.57 10.92
N LEU A 276 -12.29 5.04 9.92
CA LEU A 276 -10.92 4.63 9.64
C LEU A 276 -9.97 5.13 10.74
N ALA A 277 -8.95 4.33 11.06
CA ALA A 277 -7.89 4.77 11.94
C ALA A 277 -7.00 5.80 11.24
N GLY A 278 -6.71 6.90 11.93
CA GLY A 278 -5.80 7.93 11.46
C GLY A 278 -4.33 7.52 11.59
N ASP A 279 -3.48 8.09 10.75
CA ASP A 279 -2.03 7.89 10.77
C ASP A 279 -1.29 8.94 11.62
N GLY A 280 -2.01 9.89 12.22
CA GLY A 280 -1.46 11.02 12.98
C GLY A 280 -0.94 12.17 12.10
N ALA A 281 -0.89 11.99 10.78
CA ALA A 281 -0.45 13.00 9.81
C ALA A 281 -1.60 13.63 9.01
N GLY A 282 -2.84 13.49 9.51
CA GLY A 282 -4.04 14.05 8.86
C GLY A 282 -4.70 13.13 7.84
N ASN A 283 -4.22 11.90 7.68
CA ASN A 283 -4.81 10.90 6.80
C ASN A 283 -5.32 9.70 7.60
N SER A 284 -6.19 8.94 6.97
CA SER A 284 -6.67 7.63 7.43
C SER A 284 -6.44 6.59 6.35
N MET A 285 -6.16 5.36 6.73
CA MET A 285 -5.91 4.27 5.78
C MET A 285 -6.85 3.10 6.04
N LEU A 286 -7.50 2.61 4.99
CA LEU A 286 -8.24 1.35 5.00
C LEU A 286 -7.41 0.26 4.33
N HIS A 287 -7.17 -0.86 4.99
CA HIS A 287 -6.71 -2.08 4.34
C HIS A 287 -7.92 -2.92 3.95
N PHE A 288 -8.15 -3.04 2.65
CA PHE A 288 -9.33 -3.69 2.08
C PHE A 288 -8.95 -4.96 1.33
N GLN A 289 -9.62 -6.08 1.66
CA GLN A 289 -9.44 -7.35 0.97
C GLN A 289 -10.77 -7.85 0.43
N LEU A 290 -10.72 -8.51 -0.72
CA LEU A 290 -11.82 -9.25 -1.30
C LEU A 290 -11.41 -10.68 -1.53
N ARG A 291 -12.28 -11.63 -1.18
CA ARG A 291 -12.02 -13.07 -1.30
C ARG A 291 -13.22 -13.81 -1.84
N ARG A 292 -12.97 -14.89 -2.54
CA ARG A 292 -13.97 -15.90 -2.87
C ARG A 292 -13.61 -17.18 -2.13
N ASN A 293 -14.36 -17.53 -1.10
CA ASN A 293 -13.96 -18.54 -0.13
C ASN A 293 -12.56 -18.25 0.43
N THR A 294 -11.58 -19.12 0.15
CA THR A 294 -10.17 -18.96 0.56
C THR A 294 -9.31 -18.20 -0.45
N GLU A 295 -9.79 -18.05 -1.70
CA GLU A 295 -9.06 -17.39 -2.78
C GLU A 295 -9.06 -15.85 -2.59
N LYS A 296 -7.90 -15.24 -2.67
CA LYS A 296 -7.72 -13.78 -2.56
C LYS A 296 -7.88 -13.14 -3.95
N LEU A 297 -8.79 -12.22 -4.08
CA LEU A 297 -9.08 -11.52 -5.33
C LEU A 297 -8.48 -10.11 -5.31
N ASN A 298 -8.14 -9.59 -6.50
CA ASN A 298 -7.73 -8.19 -6.62
C ASN A 298 -8.94 -7.26 -6.42
N PRO A 299 -9.03 -6.48 -5.31
CA PRO A 299 -10.22 -5.68 -5.03
C PRO A 299 -10.44 -4.58 -6.06
N LEU A 300 -9.36 -4.00 -6.62
CA LEU A 300 -9.44 -2.90 -7.58
C LEU A 300 -10.13 -3.29 -8.90
N SER A 301 -10.17 -4.58 -9.23
CA SER A 301 -10.91 -5.06 -10.40
C SER A 301 -12.42 -5.20 -10.16
N TRP A 302 -12.91 -4.96 -8.95
CA TRP A 302 -14.31 -5.13 -8.55
C TRP A 302 -14.99 -3.82 -8.19
N ILE A 303 -14.26 -2.89 -7.59
CA ILE A 303 -14.76 -1.58 -7.15
C ILE A 303 -14.56 -0.51 -8.22
N ARG A 304 -15.40 0.52 -8.19
CA ARG A 304 -15.15 1.77 -8.93
C ARG A 304 -14.07 2.58 -8.22
N HIS A 305 -13.13 3.11 -8.94
CA HIS A 305 -12.04 3.95 -8.43
C HIS A 305 -11.71 5.06 -9.43
#